data_73ccdb430fff6d6bf6dab744643bb8de
#
_entry.id   73ccdb430fff6d6bf6dab744643bb8de
#
_cell.length_a   1.000
_cell.length_b   1.000
_cell.length_c   1.000
_cell.angle_alpha   90.00
_cell.angle_beta   90.00
_cell.angle_gamma   90.00
#
_symmetry.space_group_name_H-M   'P 1'
#
loop_
_entity.id
_entity.type
_entity.pdbx_description
1 polymer ?
#
loop_
_entity_poly.entity_id
_entity_poly.type
_entity_poly.pdbx_seq_one_letter_code
_entity_poly.pdbx_strand_id
1 'polypeptide(L)'
;NNIGLDSMDELQMIPETDRAYIAGLFDGEGSIYYKKVKEKKKKHKGEGYRMANAWRISMEITMTDKSVIMWVHEVLGCGTFNHKPRKGLRKDGTPFLKQYKWRCTFRDAYYVCTLIWPWAHTKLPKIMKIIEHYSGSGKTMNGKIINLQQYKEAMSLE
;
A
#
# COMPACT_ATOMS: atom_id res chain seq x y z
N ASN A 1 13.82 -14.20 -20.61
CA ASN A 1 13.48 -13.67 -19.27
C ASN A 1 12.29 -12.73 -19.37
N ASN A 2 11.11 -13.29 -19.22
CA ASN A 2 9.82 -12.62 -19.35
C ASN A 2 9.31 -12.08 -18.00
N ILE A 3 10.13 -11.31 -17.28
CA ILE A 3 9.77 -10.73 -15.97
C ILE A 3 8.52 -9.84 -16.09
N GLY A 4 8.30 -9.20 -17.25
CA GLY A 4 7.12 -8.37 -17.48
C GLY A 4 5.83 -9.12 -17.74
N LEU A 5 5.90 -10.31 -18.33
CA LEU A 5 4.73 -11.17 -18.58
C LEU A 5 4.28 -11.89 -17.30
N ASP A 6 5.23 -12.37 -16.49
CA ASP A 6 4.93 -13.03 -15.23
C ASP A 6 4.22 -12.10 -14.24
N SER A 7 4.63 -10.82 -14.17
CA SER A 7 3.95 -9.83 -13.31
C SER A 7 2.56 -9.46 -13.81
N MET A 8 2.30 -9.48 -15.12
CA MET A 8 0.96 -9.26 -15.67
C MET A 8 0.05 -10.45 -15.43
N ASP A 9 0.57 -11.66 -15.55
CA ASP A 9 -0.18 -12.88 -15.27
C ASP A 9 -0.52 -12.99 -13.78
N GLU A 10 0.39 -12.59 -12.90
CA GLU A 10 0.14 -12.49 -11.45
C GLU A 10 -0.94 -11.46 -11.13
N LEU A 11 -0.93 -10.30 -11.78
CA LEU A 11 -1.98 -9.28 -11.64
C LEU A 11 -3.34 -9.80 -12.09
N GLN A 12 -3.38 -10.64 -13.12
CA GLN A 12 -4.61 -11.26 -13.61
C GLN A 12 -5.10 -12.41 -12.73
N MET A 13 -4.20 -13.01 -11.91
CA MET A 13 -4.56 -14.12 -11.02
C MET A 13 -5.36 -13.69 -9.79
N ILE A 14 -5.27 -12.43 -9.38
CA ILE A 14 -6.08 -11.91 -8.28
C ILE A 14 -7.44 -11.48 -8.82
N PRO A 15 -8.54 -12.13 -8.39
CA PRO A 15 -9.87 -11.77 -8.88
C PRO A 15 -10.19 -10.30 -8.64
N GLU A 16 -10.91 -9.71 -9.57
CA GLU A 16 -11.35 -8.31 -9.50
C GLU A 16 -12.17 -8.05 -8.23
N THR A 17 -13.01 -9.01 -7.84
CA THR A 17 -13.81 -8.94 -6.62
C THR A 17 -12.95 -8.83 -5.37
N ASP A 18 -11.83 -9.56 -5.31
CA ASP A 18 -10.89 -9.50 -4.20
C ASP A 18 -10.15 -8.16 -4.15
N ARG A 19 -9.75 -7.67 -5.31
CA ARG A 19 -9.12 -6.34 -5.43
C ARG A 19 -10.06 -5.22 -4.99
N ALA A 20 -11.32 -5.28 -5.42
CA ALA A 20 -12.34 -4.32 -5.01
C ALA A 20 -12.62 -4.37 -3.51
N TYR A 21 -12.71 -5.58 -2.94
CA TYR A 21 -12.89 -5.75 -1.49
C TYR A 21 -11.73 -5.14 -0.71
N ILE A 22 -10.50 -5.41 -1.13
CA ILE A 22 -9.30 -4.86 -0.47
C ILE A 22 -9.26 -3.34 -0.58
N ALA A 23 -9.64 -2.77 -1.73
CA ALA A 23 -9.76 -1.32 -1.90
C ALA A 23 -10.73 -0.70 -0.89
N GLY A 24 -11.91 -1.30 -0.75
CA GLY A 24 -12.90 -0.87 0.23
C GLY A 24 -12.41 -1.00 1.67
N LEU A 25 -11.68 -2.08 1.96
CA LEU A 25 -11.10 -2.31 3.27
C LEU A 25 -10.04 -1.24 3.61
N PHE A 26 -9.22 -0.83 2.64
CA PHE A 26 -8.30 0.30 2.81
C PHE A 26 -9.03 1.61 3.01
N ASP A 27 -10.08 1.86 2.28
CA ASP A 27 -10.87 3.08 2.45
C ASP A 27 -11.44 3.21 3.87
N GLY A 28 -11.90 2.11 4.46
CA GLY A 28 -12.52 2.09 5.78
C GLY A 28 -11.54 1.95 6.94
N GLU A 29 -10.60 1.03 6.84
CA GLU A 29 -9.76 0.59 7.96
C GLU A 29 -8.25 0.78 7.71
N GLY A 30 -7.87 1.12 6.48
CA GLY A 30 -6.47 1.24 6.12
C GLY A 30 -5.86 2.59 6.42
N SER A 31 -4.53 2.60 6.48
CA SER A 31 -3.72 3.81 6.52
C SER A 31 -2.68 3.75 5.42
N ILE A 32 -2.54 4.86 4.70
CA ILE A 32 -1.52 5.02 3.68
C ILE A 32 -0.64 6.18 4.08
N TYR A 33 0.65 5.91 4.18
CA TYR A 33 1.64 6.90 4.55
C TYR A 33 2.54 7.19 3.35
N TYR A 34 2.53 8.45 2.92
CA TYR A 34 3.38 8.93 1.84
C TYR A 34 3.92 10.29 2.25
N LYS A 35 5.17 10.34 2.65
CA LYS A 35 5.78 11.56 3.17
C LYS A 35 7.27 11.63 2.87
N LYS A 36 7.73 12.82 2.55
CA LYS A 36 9.14 13.14 2.49
C LYS A 36 9.62 13.53 3.89
N VAL A 37 10.64 12.84 4.36
CA VAL A 37 11.23 13.06 5.68
C VAL A 37 12.71 13.39 5.55
N LYS A 38 13.24 14.10 6.51
CA LYS A 38 14.68 14.31 6.63
C LYS A 38 15.26 13.20 7.51
N GLU A 39 16.23 12.48 6.99
CA GLU A 39 16.92 11.43 7.74
C GLU A 39 18.36 11.82 7.98
N LYS A 40 18.83 11.51 9.18
CA LYS A 40 20.20 11.65 9.56
C LYS A 40 20.97 10.44 9.04
N LYS A 41 21.85 10.65 8.06
CA LYS A 41 22.66 9.59 7.47
C LYS A 41 24.12 9.83 7.78
N LYS A 42 24.87 8.76 8.06
CA LYS A 42 26.30 8.82 8.23
C LYS A 42 26.95 9.37 6.96
N LYS A 43 27.92 10.29 7.11
CA LYS A 43 28.65 10.80 5.96
C LYS A 43 29.47 9.69 5.30
N HIS A 44 29.50 9.68 3.99
CA HIS A 44 30.24 8.70 3.21
C HIS A 44 31.77 8.93 3.32
N LYS A 45 32.18 10.19 3.47
CA LYS A 45 33.56 10.61 3.72
C LYS A 45 33.61 11.55 4.91
N GLY A 46 34.53 11.32 5.84
CA GLY A 46 34.69 12.12 7.06
C GLY A 46 33.80 11.68 8.22
N GLU A 47 33.96 12.31 9.37
CA GLU A 47 33.20 12.04 10.57
C GLU A 47 31.87 12.82 10.58
N GLY A 48 30.86 12.26 11.26
CA GLY A 48 29.59 12.90 11.50
C GLY A 48 28.48 12.43 10.57
N TYR A 49 27.37 13.17 10.60
CA TYR A 49 26.14 12.83 9.90
C TYR A 49 25.72 13.98 8.99
N ARG A 50 25.01 13.62 7.95
CA ARG A 50 24.33 14.57 7.04
C ARG A 50 22.83 14.37 7.11
N MET A 51 22.08 15.43 6.87
CA MET A 51 20.63 15.33 6.66
C MET A 51 20.34 15.00 5.19
N ALA A 52 19.60 13.96 4.94
CA ALA A 52 19.18 13.57 3.61
C ALA A 52 17.66 13.51 3.55
N ASN A 53 17.10 13.94 2.42
CA ASN A 53 15.68 13.73 2.15
C ASN A 53 15.45 12.26 1.79
N ALA A 54 14.46 11.65 2.43
CA ALA A 54 14.04 10.29 2.16
C ALA A 54 12.53 10.23 2.10
N TRP A 55 12.00 9.31 1.30
CA TRP A 55 10.58 9.04 1.25
C TRP A 55 10.22 7.92 2.22
N ARG A 56 9.11 8.10 2.91
CA ARG A 56 8.48 7.04 3.72
C ARG A 56 7.18 6.69 3.07
N ILE A 57 7.09 5.47 2.59
CA ILE A 57 5.94 4.95 1.85
C ILE A 57 5.53 3.64 2.49
N SER A 58 4.33 3.60 3.03
CA SER A 58 3.80 2.38 3.64
C SER A 58 2.27 2.34 3.55
N MET A 59 1.76 1.13 3.59
CA MET A 59 0.33 0.85 3.67
C MET A 59 0.12 -0.16 4.78
N GLU A 60 -0.94 0.03 5.57
CA GLU A 60 -1.27 -0.91 6.63
C GLU A 60 -2.78 -1.00 6.84
N ILE A 61 -3.21 -2.17 7.29
CA ILE A 61 -4.56 -2.42 7.78
C ILE A 61 -4.44 -3.06 9.15
N THR A 62 -5.15 -2.52 10.12
CA THR A 62 -5.19 -3.05 11.50
C THR A 62 -6.62 -3.33 11.88
N MET A 63 -6.91 -4.56 12.27
CA MET A 63 -8.24 -5.01 12.65
C MET A 63 -8.17 -6.02 13.80
N THR A 64 -9.28 -6.21 14.48
CA THR A 64 -9.44 -7.31 15.44
C THR A 64 -9.78 -8.63 14.77
N ASP A 65 -10.24 -8.59 13.52
CA ASP A 65 -10.53 -9.80 12.74
C ASP A 65 -9.25 -10.38 12.13
N LYS A 66 -8.73 -11.42 12.78
CA LYS A 66 -7.52 -12.12 12.35
C LYS A 66 -7.67 -12.73 10.96
N SER A 67 -8.81 -13.34 10.69
CA SER A 67 -9.02 -14.08 9.45
C SER A 67 -8.97 -13.17 8.22
N VAL A 68 -9.54 -11.98 8.32
CA VAL A 68 -9.51 -10.99 7.23
C VAL A 68 -8.08 -10.50 6.97
N ILE A 69 -7.33 -10.20 8.01
CA ILE A 69 -5.94 -9.73 7.87
C ILE A 69 -5.03 -10.84 7.30
N MET A 70 -5.20 -12.07 7.73
CA MET A 70 -4.49 -13.21 7.15
C MET A 70 -4.83 -13.41 5.69
N TRP A 71 -6.11 -13.29 5.34
CA TRP A 71 -6.58 -13.40 3.97
C TRP A 71 -5.97 -12.31 3.06
N VAL A 72 -5.93 -11.06 3.53
CA VAL A 72 -5.29 -9.96 2.79
C VAL A 72 -3.82 -10.28 2.50
N HIS A 73 -3.09 -10.74 3.51
CA HIS A 73 -1.68 -11.12 3.36
C HIS A 73 -1.50 -12.24 2.34
N GLU A 74 -2.33 -13.25 2.40
CA GLU A 74 -2.30 -14.38 1.48
C GLU A 74 -2.62 -13.97 0.04
N VAL A 75 -3.69 -13.22 -0.16
CA VAL A 75 -4.13 -12.77 -1.49
C VAL A 75 -3.09 -11.85 -2.15
N LEU A 76 -2.59 -10.87 -1.40
CA LEU A 76 -1.62 -9.92 -1.95
C LEU A 76 -0.23 -10.53 -2.14
N GLY A 77 0.13 -11.55 -1.37
CA GLY A 77 1.41 -12.24 -1.48
C GLY A 77 2.62 -11.39 -1.09
N CYS A 78 2.41 -10.24 -0.45
CA CYS A 78 3.47 -9.35 -0.01
C CYS A 78 3.13 -8.72 1.33
N GLY A 79 4.10 -8.02 1.92
CA GLY A 79 3.93 -7.40 3.23
C GLY A 79 4.15 -8.36 4.39
N THR A 80 3.85 -7.89 5.58
CA THR A 80 4.02 -8.65 6.83
C THR A 80 2.71 -8.73 7.60
N PHE A 81 2.51 -9.82 8.27
CA PHE A 81 1.42 -10.05 9.20
C PHE A 81 1.95 -10.08 10.63
N ASN A 82 1.39 -9.23 11.50
CA ASN A 82 1.83 -9.12 12.89
C ASN A 82 0.66 -9.02 13.85
N HIS A 83 0.90 -9.48 15.08
CA HIS A 83 0.04 -9.18 16.21
C HIS A 83 0.36 -7.80 16.76
N LYS A 84 -0.68 -7.08 17.15
CA LYS A 84 -0.52 -5.84 17.91
C LYS A 84 -1.24 -5.99 19.24
N PRO A 85 -0.53 -6.36 20.31
CA PRO A 85 -1.14 -6.45 21.64
C PRO A 85 -1.57 -5.05 22.08
N ARG A 86 -2.76 -4.96 22.65
CA ARG A 86 -3.26 -3.72 23.26
C ARG A 86 -3.19 -3.83 24.76
N LYS A 87 -2.51 -2.85 25.37
CA LYS A 87 -2.43 -2.75 26.83
C LYS A 87 -3.62 -1.97 27.36
N GLY A 88 -4.04 -2.31 28.58
CA GLY A 88 -5.11 -1.64 29.28
C GLY A 88 -6.43 -2.39 29.26
N LEU A 89 -7.41 -1.81 29.94
CA LEU A 89 -8.74 -2.36 30.09
C LEU A 89 -9.77 -1.40 29.48
N ARG A 90 -10.87 -1.97 28.98
CA ARG A 90 -12.06 -1.20 28.59
C ARG A 90 -12.72 -0.58 29.82
N LYS A 91 -13.65 0.34 29.59
CA LYS A 91 -14.43 0.97 30.67
C LYS A 91 -15.19 -0.05 31.54
N ASP A 92 -15.55 -1.19 30.96
CA ASP A 92 -16.24 -2.30 31.66
C ASP A 92 -15.30 -3.25 32.40
N GLY A 93 -13.98 -2.97 32.41
CA GLY A 93 -12.96 -3.79 33.07
C GLY A 93 -12.45 -4.98 32.27
N THR A 94 -12.96 -5.21 31.07
CA THR A 94 -12.48 -6.29 30.19
C THR A 94 -11.23 -5.87 29.39
N PRO A 95 -10.33 -6.82 29.07
CA PRO A 95 -9.18 -6.51 28.22
C PRO A 95 -9.61 -6.08 26.82
N PHE A 96 -8.82 -5.19 26.20
CA PHE A 96 -8.99 -4.90 24.78
C PHE A 96 -8.70 -6.13 23.94
N LEU A 97 -9.47 -6.32 22.88
CA LEU A 97 -9.22 -7.38 21.91
C LEU A 97 -7.87 -7.17 21.22
N LYS A 98 -7.16 -8.27 20.96
CA LYS A 98 -5.93 -8.24 20.19
C LYS A 98 -6.21 -7.66 18.80
N GLN A 99 -5.27 -6.86 18.31
CA GLN A 99 -5.31 -6.39 16.94
C GLN A 99 -4.29 -7.14 16.09
N TYR A 100 -4.63 -7.30 14.83
CA TYR A 100 -3.78 -7.90 13.82
C TYR A 100 -3.50 -6.87 12.76
N LYS A 101 -2.27 -6.84 12.27
CA LYS A 101 -1.83 -5.84 11.31
C LYS A 101 -1.17 -6.50 10.11
N TRP A 102 -1.62 -6.09 8.93
CA TRP A 102 -0.89 -6.28 7.69
C TRP A 102 -0.24 -4.95 7.32
N ARG A 103 1.01 -4.99 6.87
CA ARG A 103 1.74 -3.81 6.47
C ARG A 103 2.68 -4.12 5.33
N CYS A 104 2.79 -3.22 4.36
CA CYS A 104 3.82 -3.25 3.33
C CYS A 104 4.46 -1.87 3.14
N THR A 105 5.62 -1.86 2.49
CA THR A 105 6.42 -0.65 2.31
C THR A 105 6.97 -0.55 0.88
N PHE A 106 7.25 0.68 0.46
CA PHE A 106 7.97 0.99 -0.78
C PHE A 106 7.36 0.31 -2.01
N ARG A 107 8.13 -0.52 -2.71
CA ARG A 107 7.68 -1.15 -3.95
C ARG A 107 6.48 -2.08 -3.78
N ASP A 108 6.37 -2.74 -2.63
CA ASP A 108 5.19 -3.54 -2.32
C ASP A 108 3.95 -2.65 -2.19
N ALA A 109 4.08 -1.46 -1.59
CA ALA A 109 2.99 -0.49 -1.54
C ALA A 109 2.60 -0.01 -2.95
N TYR A 110 3.57 0.23 -3.81
CA TYR A 110 3.31 0.54 -5.22
C TYR A 110 2.53 -0.59 -5.91
N TYR A 111 2.97 -1.82 -5.74
CA TYR A 111 2.30 -3.00 -6.29
C TYR A 111 0.83 -3.08 -5.83
N VAL A 112 0.59 -2.96 -4.53
CA VAL A 112 -0.78 -2.97 -3.98
C VAL A 112 -1.62 -1.82 -4.53
N CYS A 113 -1.06 -0.63 -4.62
CA CYS A 113 -1.75 0.52 -5.21
C CYS A 113 -2.19 0.27 -6.65
N THR A 114 -1.36 -0.40 -7.46
CA THR A 114 -1.72 -0.74 -8.83
C THR A 114 -2.87 -1.73 -8.93
N LEU A 115 -3.04 -2.57 -7.90
CA LEU A 115 -4.12 -3.55 -7.84
C LEU A 115 -5.47 -2.94 -7.46
N ILE A 116 -5.49 -1.95 -6.58
CA ILE A 116 -6.71 -1.50 -5.89
C ILE A 116 -7.22 -0.12 -6.31
N TRP A 117 -6.39 0.69 -6.97
CA TRP A 117 -6.73 2.08 -7.26
C TRP A 117 -8.06 2.29 -8.01
N PRO A 118 -8.50 1.41 -8.95
CA PRO A 118 -9.76 1.62 -9.66
C PRO A 118 -11.00 1.64 -8.75
N TRP A 119 -10.95 0.95 -7.62
CA TRP A 119 -12.08 0.83 -6.68
C TRP A 119 -11.93 1.68 -5.41
N ALA A 120 -10.79 2.36 -5.25
CA ALA A 120 -10.55 3.20 -4.08
C ALA A 120 -11.24 4.55 -4.23
N HIS A 121 -11.71 5.08 -3.12
CA HIS A 121 -12.34 6.40 -3.04
C HIS A 121 -11.61 7.31 -2.05
N THR A 122 -11.75 7.04 -0.77
CA THR A 122 -11.17 7.88 0.30
C THR A 122 -9.65 7.93 0.25
N LYS A 123 -9.01 6.79 -0.02
CA LYS A 123 -7.55 6.67 -0.07
C LYS A 123 -6.96 6.96 -1.45
N LEU A 124 -7.79 7.17 -2.45
CA LEU A 124 -7.34 7.35 -3.83
C LEU A 124 -6.30 8.46 -4.02
N PRO A 125 -6.42 9.65 -3.40
CA PRO A 125 -5.40 10.68 -3.56
C PRO A 125 -4.00 10.23 -3.15
N LYS A 126 -3.85 9.52 -2.05
CA LYS A 126 -2.57 8.98 -1.60
C LYS A 126 -2.08 7.82 -2.46
N ILE A 127 -2.99 6.95 -2.87
CA ILE A 127 -2.68 5.86 -3.81
C ILE A 127 -2.09 6.42 -5.10
N MET A 128 -2.69 7.47 -5.63
CA MET A 128 -2.22 8.14 -6.84
C MET A 128 -0.82 8.73 -6.67
N LYS A 129 -0.53 9.33 -5.53
CA LYS A 129 0.81 9.85 -5.22
C LYS A 129 1.87 8.76 -5.21
N ILE A 130 1.56 7.60 -4.65
CA ILE A 130 2.47 6.46 -4.65
C ILE A 130 2.70 5.94 -6.06
N ILE A 131 1.65 5.80 -6.85
CA ILE A 131 1.75 5.34 -8.24
C ILE A 131 2.62 6.32 -9.06
N GLU A 132 2.38 7.61 -8.96
CA GLU A 132 3.17 8.64 -9.64
C GLU A 132 4.64 8.65 -9.19
N HIS A 133 4.87 8.42 -7.91
CA HIS A 133 6.22 8.37 -7.34
C HIS A 133 7.10 7.32 -8.04
N TYR A 134 6.55 6.13 -8.29
CA TYR A 134 7.29 5.02 -8.90
C TYR A 134 7.22 4.99 -10.42
N SER A 135 6.12 5.42 -11.00
CA SER A 135 5.97 5.45 -12.46
C SER A 135 6.64 6.69 -13.10
N GLY A 136 6.76 7.78 -12.34
CA GLY A 136 7.26 9.04 -12.85
C GLY A 136 6.38 9.62 -13.96
N SER A 137 6.64 10.85 -14.36
CA SER A 137 5.99 11.44 -15.52
C SER A 137 6.52 10.79 -16.81
N GLY A 138 5.67 10.07 -17.52
CA GLY A 138 6.02 9.44 -18.79
C GLY A 138 6.67 8.07 -18.70
N LYS A 139 6.79 7.48 -17.50
CA LYS A 139 7.22 6.09 -17.37
C LYS A 139 6.05 5.14 -17.59
N THR A 140 6.35 4.03 -18.22
CA THR A 140 5.38 3.01 -18.57
C THR A 140 5.15 2.03 -17.41
N MET A 141 3.90 1.76 -17.08
CA MET A 141 3.52 0.53 -16.40
C MET A 141 3.16 -0.51 -17.44
N ASN A 142 3.84 -1.65 -17.40
CA ASN A 142 3.61 -2.75 -18.36
C ASN A 142 3.76 -2.33 -19.83
N GLY A 143 4.74 -1.47 -20.13
CA GLY A 143 4.99 -1.02 -21.50
C GLY A 143 3.98 -0.01 -22.07
N LYS A 144 3.01 0.42 -21.26
CA LYS A 144 2.02 1.44 -21.67
C LYS A 144 2.17 2.70 -20.83
N ILE A 145 2.16 3.86 -21.51
CA ILE A 145 2.10 5.13 -20.81
C ILE A 145 0.73 5.23 -20.17
N ILE A 146 0.69 5.28 -18.84
CA ILE A 146 -0.54 5.48 -18.09
C ILE A 146 -0.64 6.96 -17.74
N ASN A 147 -1.48 7.68 -18.46
CA ASN A 147 -1.96 8.95 -18.00
C ASN A 147 -3.14 8.68 -17.05
N LEU A 148 -2.85 8.70 -15.75
CA LEU A 148 -3.83 8.39 -14.73
C LEU A 148 -5.03 9.32 -14.75
N GLN A 149 -4.85 10.58 -15.16
CA GLN A 149 -5.94 11.53 -15.29
C GLN A 149 -6.88 11.13 -16.42
N GLN A 150 -6.35 10.81 -17.59
CA GLN A 150 -7.14 10.34 -18.72
C GLN A 150 -7.87 9.02 -18.41
N TYR A 151 -7.22 8.13 -17.70
CA TYR A 151 -7.82 6.85 -17.30
C TYR A 151 -8.98 7.06 -16.33
N LYS A 152 -8.86 7.96 -15.36
CA LYS A 152 -9.94 8.35 -14.46
C LYS A 152 -11.12 8.96 -15.21
N GLU A 153 -10.85 9.85 -16.15
CA GLU A 153 -11.87 10.47 -16.97
C GLU A 153 -12.62 9.43 -17.80
N ALA A 154 -11.91 8.47 -18.40
CA ALA A 154 -12.50 7.37 -19.14
C ALA A 154 -13.38 6.48 -18.25
N MET A 155 -12.93 6.17 -17.02
CA MET A 155 -13.69 5.36 -16.05
C MET A 155 -14.92 6.09 -15.50
N SER A 156 -14.89 7.41 -15.39
CA SER A 156 -16.04 8.20 -14.91
C SER A 156 -17.14 8.37 -15.95
N LEU A 157 -16.87 8.09 -17.23
CA LEU A 157 -17.85 8.17 -18.34
C LEU A 157 -18.63 6.86 -18.57
N GLU A 158 -18.22 5.76 -17.95
CA GLU A 158 -18.93 4.49 -17.95
C GLU A 158 -19.84 4.40 -16.72
#